data_c4fa2710f3b801313c739ce466d5e6f9
#
_entry.id   c4fa2710f3b801313c739ce466d5e6f9
#
_cell.length_a   1.000
_cell.length_b   1.000
_cell.length_c   1.000
_cell.angle_alpha   90.00
_cell.angle_beta   90.00
_cell.angle_gamma   90.00
#
_symmetry.space_group_name_H-M   'P 1'
#
loop_
_entity.id
_entity.type
_entity.pdbx_description
1 polymer ?
#
loop_
_entity_poly.entity_id
_entity_poly.type
_entity_poly.pdbx_seq_one_letter_code
_entity_poly.pdbx_strand_id
1 'polypeptide(L)'
;MNKRILLLGGEGKTGRPIAERLREKGYAVRVASRSAGIPFDWRDASGWPAVLAGVDALYIAYQPDLAVPGSDDDIRRLSRLAAEAGVQRIVLLSGRGEDAAEASEEAMKEAGIPWTVLRGSWFFQNFSEGLFAEQILAGELVLPSSTVREPFVDTRDIADVAVAALTEEGHAGRTYELTGPRLMTFREAVAEFSAAGGRAVAYTPVTVEAYAGILREAGIPEDVIWLVTYLFGSVLDGRNESLRTDIEQVLGRPPRDFADFARDVAATGFWRS
;
A
#
# COMPACT_ATOMS: atom_id res chain seq x y z
N MET A 1 22.73 19.06 -6.95
CA MET A 1 22.60 18.59 -5.54
C MET A 1 21.76 17.34 -5.55
N ASN A 2 22.09 16.35 -4.72
CA ASN A 2 21.32 15.11 -4.66
C ASN A 2 19.98 15.39 -3.96
N LYS A 3 18.83 15.10 -4.59
CA LYS A 3 17.51 15.33 -4.00
C LYS A 3 17.36 14.56 -2.69
N ARG A 4 16.80 15.20 -1.66
CA ARG A 4 16.47 14.59 -0.36
C ARG A 4 15.03 14.16 -0.38
N ILE A 5 14.80 12.86 -0.27
CA ILE A 5 13.48 12.26 -0.37
C ILE A 5 13.08 11.72 1.01
N LEU A 6 11.93 12.16 1.49
CA LEU A 6 11.33 11.67 2.73
C LEU A 6 10.27 10.62 2.41
N LEU A 7 10.32 9.50 3.15
CA LEU A 7 9.32 8.44 3.08
C LEU A 7 8.60 8.33 4.44
N LEU A 8 7.33 8.72 4.46
CA LEU A 8 6.43 8.42 5.56
C LEU A 8 5.83 7.03 5.32
N GLY A 9 5.96 6.14 6.31
CA GLY A 9 5.66 4.71 6.12
C GLY A 9 6.78 3.94 5.40
N GLY A 10 8.00 4.44 5.41
CA GLY A 10 9.14 3.86 4.69
C GLY A 10 9.60 2.47 5.16
N GLU A 11 9.09 1.97 6.29
CA GLU A 11 9.34 0.60 6.79
C GLU A 11 8.24 -0.40 6.40
N GLY A 12 7.16 0.08 5.79
CA GLY A 12 6.04 -0.75 5.34
C GLY A 12 6.31 -1.51 4.04
N LYS A 13 5.32 -2.30 3.62
CA LYS A 13 5.37 -3.17 2.42
C LYS A 13 5.76 -2.42 1.13
N THR A 14 5.35 -1.18 0.98
CA THR A 14 5.70 -0.33 -0.17
C THR A 14 6.92 0.54 0.09
N GLY A 15 7.06 1.07 1.31
CA GLY A 15 8.12 2.02 1.64
C GLY A 15 9.52 1.41 1.66
N ARG A 16 9.68 0.17 2.16
CA ARG A 16 10.97 -0.52 2.16
C ARG A 16 11.58 -0.65 0.77
N PRO A 17 10.87 -1.23 -0.22
CA PRO A 17 11.41 -1.34 -1.55
C PRO A 17 11.62 0.02 -2.25
N ILE A 18 10.84 1.06 -1.93
CA ILE A 18 11.10 2.43 -2.41
C ILE A 18 12.43 2.95 -1.85
N ALA A 19 12.64 2.80 -0.52
CA ALA A 19 13.85 3.26 0.13
C ALA A 19 15.13 2.60 -0.44
N GLU A 20 15.07 1.30 -0.67
CA GLU A 20 16.16 0.51 -1.25
C GLU A 20 16.51 1.03 -2.66
N ARG A 21 15.53 1.12 -3.57
CA ARG A 21 15.73 1.58 -4.94
C ARG A 21 16.25 3.01 -5.04
N LEU A 22 15.74 3.91 -4.18
CA LEU A 22 16.22 5.29 -4.16
C LEU A 22 17.67 5.37 -3.67
N ARG A 23 18.07 4.57 -2.67
CA ARG A 23 19.46 4.50 -2.20
C ARG A 23 20.39 3.94 -3.26
N GLU A 24 19.98 2.87 -3.96
CA GLU A 24 20.72 2.29 -5.09
C GLU A 24 20.94 3.30 -6.22
N LYS A 25 19.96 4.17 -6.47
CA LYS A 25 20.07 5.28 -7.42
C LYS A 25 20.88 6.48 -6.87
N GLY A 26 21.36 6.41 -5.63
CA GLY A 26 22.22 7.44 -5.01
C GLY A 26 21.46 8.62 -4.40
N TYR A 27 20.14 8.57 -4.22
CA TYR A 27 19.38 9.63 -3.57
C TYR A 27 19.60 9.65 -2.05
N ALA A 28 19.48 10.83 -1.45
CA ALA A 28 19.50 10.99 0.01
C ALA A 28 18.10 10.65 0.57
N VAL A 29 17.95 9.48 1.17
CA VAL A 29 16.66 8.95 1.65
C VAL A 29 16.55 9.09 3.16
N ARG A 30 15.49 9.76 3.62
CA ARG A 30 15.04 9.76 5.00
C ARG A 30 13.82 8.86 5.13
N VAL A 31 13.83 7.99 6.14
CA VAL A 31 12.66 7.18 6.52
C VAL A 31 12.17 7.69 7.86
N ALA A 32 10.90 8.03 7.93
CA ALA A 32 10.26 8.46 9.17
C ALA A 32 9.05 7.56 9.49
N SER A 33 9.04 7.03 10.69
CA SER A 33 7.98 6.21 11.26
C SER A 33 8.03 6.27 12.78
N ARG A 34 7.11 5.60 13.48
CA ARG A 34 7.13 5.50 14.95
C ARG A 34 8.37 4.77 15.47
N SER A 35 8.94 3.86 14.67
CA SER A 35 10.11 3.01 15.03
C SER A 35 11.39 3.38 14.31
N ALA A 36 11.35 4.27 13.30
CA ALA A 36 12.52 4.70 12.56
C ALA A 36 13.40 5.67 13.37
N GLY A 37 14.63 5.87 12.90
CA GLY A 37 15.56 6.86 13.48
C GLY A 37 15.07 8.31 13.42
N ILE A 38 14.07 8.61 12.58
CA ILE A 38 13.34 9.89 12.56
C ILE A 38 11.92 9.60 13.04
N PRO A 39 11.54 10.01 14.25
CA PRO A 39 10.20 9.77 14.78
C PRO A 39 9.14 10.51 13.97
N PHE A 40 8.08 9.81 13.59
CA PHE A 40 6.90 10.39 12.97
C PHE A 40 5.65 9.65 13.46
N ASP A 41 4.69 10.40 14.00
CA ASP A 41 3.39 9.89 14.42
C ASP A 41 2.29 10.75 13.79
N TRP A 42 1.31 10.10 13.17
CA TRP A 42 0.12 10.75 12.62
C TRP A 42 -0.73 11.42 13.71
N ARG A 43 -0.67 10.92 14.94
CA ARG A 43 -1.40 11.46 16.11
C ARG A 43 -0.73 12.64 16.77
N ASP A 44 0.53 12.95 16.44
CA ASP A 44 1.29 14.09 16.98
C ASP A 44 1.97 14.91 15.89
N ALA A 45 1.28 15.95 15.46
CA ALA A 45 1.76 16.84 14.43
C ALA A 45 2.85 17.84 14.89
N SER A 46 3.23 17.86 16.15
CA SER A 46 4.20 18.82 16.69
C SER A 46 5.60 18.65 16.07
N GLY A 47 5.96 17.40 15.71
CA GLY A 47 7.24 17.05 15.09
C GLY A 47 7.27 17.21 13.56
N TRP A 48 6.14 17.36 12.89
CA TRP A 48 6.08 17.33 11.42
C TRP A 48 6.93 18.38 10.72
N PRO A 49 6.97 19.66 11.17
CA PRO A 49 7.83 20.67 10.53
C PRO A 49 9.32 20.30 10.54
N ALA A 50 9.80 19.69 11.62
CA ALA A 50 11.20 19.28 11.74
C ALA A 50 11.53 18.12 10.78
N VAL A 51 10.60 17.18 10.61
CA VAL A 51 10.75 16.04 9.69
C VAL A 51 10.77 16.51 8.23
N LEU A 52 9.98 17.53 7.89
CA LEU A 52 9.89 18.10 6.53
C LEU A 52 11.05 19.04 6.19
N ALA A 53 11.81 19.51 7.16
CA ALA A 53 12.89 20.48 6.94
C ALA A 53 13.92 19.98 5.92
N GLY A 54 14.06 20.75 4.83
CA GLY A 54 15.04 20.49 3.77
C GLY A 54 14.73 19.24 2.93
N VAL A 55 13.48 18.81 2.85
CA VAL A 55 13.00 17.73 1.98
C VAL A 55 12.66 18.30 0.59
N ASP A 56 13.11 17.64 -0.47
CA ASP A 56 12.81 18.03 -1.85
C ASP A 56 11.61 17.27 -2.43
N ALA A 57 11.41 16.00 -2.02
CA ALA A 57 10.27 15.18 -2.42
C ALA A 57 9.76 14.31 -1.27
N LEU A 58 8.46 14.08 -1.24
CA LEU A 58 7.77 13.37 -0.16
C LEU A 58 6.95 12.19 -0.72
N TYR A 59 7.16 11.00 -0.16
CA TYR A 59 6.26 9.86 -0.32
C TYR A 59 5.43 9.67 0.94
N ILE A 60 4.13 9.44 0.77
CA ILE A 60 3.19 9.24 1.86
C ILE A 60 2.50 7.89 1.70
N ALA A 61 2.69 7.00 2.70
CA ALA A 61 1.82 5.86 2.97
C ALA A 61 1.21 6.06 4.35
N TYR A 62 -0.06 6.46 4.38
CA TYR A 62 -0.78 6.74 5.61
C TYR A 62 -1.07 5.45 6.39
N GLN A 63 -1.10 5.51 7.70
CA GLN A 63 -1.36 4.36 8.56
C GLN A 63 -2.48 4.65 9.57
N PRO A 64 -3.44 3.70 9.73
CA PRO A 64 -3.45 2.37 9.10
C PRO A 64 -3.85 2.38 7.63
N ASP A 65 -4.67 3.32 7.19
CA ASP A 65 -5.17 3.46 5.81
C ASP A 65 -5.79 4.83 5.58
N LEU A 66 -5.80 5.33 4.32
CA LEU A 66 -6.41 6.62 3.97
C LEU A 66 -7.94 6.62 4.11
N ALA A 67 -8.58 5.47 4.12
CA ALA A 67 -10.04 5.36 4.30
C ALA A 67 -10.50 5.65 5.73
N VAL A 68 -9.59 5.69 6.72
CA VAL A 68 -10.00 5.94 8.11
C VAL A 68 -10.45 7.40 8.33
N PRO A 69 -11.45 7.63 9.17
CA PRO A 69 -11.94 8.98 9.46
C PRO A 69 -10.83 9.90 9.98
N GLY A 70 -10.77 11.13 9.45
CA GLY A 70 -9.79 12.16 9.84
C GLY A 70 -8.46 12.10 9.10
N SER A 71 -8.24 11.11 8.24
CA SER A 71 -7.04 11.02 7.40
C SER A 71 -6.90 12.23 6.46
N ASP A 72 -8.01 12.74 5.93
CA ASP A 72 -8.04 13.91 5.05
C ASP A 72 -7.56 15.19 5.76
N ASP A 73 -7.90 15.39 7.03
CA ASP A 73 -7.42 16.53 7.82
C ASP A 73 -5.90 16.41 8.08
N ASP A 74 -5.43 15.22 8.40
CA ASP A 74 -4.00 14.96 8.59
C ASP A 74 -3.23 15.19 7.28
N ILE A 75 -3.71 14.67 6.17
CA ILE A 75 -3.08 14.85 4.85
C ILE A 75 -3.09 16.33 4.44
N ARG A 76 -4.20 17.04 4.64
CA ARG A 76 -4.29 18.49 4.38
C ARG A 76 -3.25 19.26 5.19
N ARG A 77 -3.17 18.98 6.48
CA ARG A 77 -2.21 19.63 7.38
C ARG A 77 -0.77 19.34 6.97
N LEU A 78 -0.44 18.07 6.72
CA LEU A 78 0.90 17.65 6.32
C LEU A 78 1.30 18.30 4.98
N SER A 79 0.42 18.28 4.00
CA SER A 79 0.69 18.83 2.66
C SER A 79 0.90 20.34 2.70
N ARG A 80 0.15 21.07 3.54
CA ARG A 80 0.38 22.50 3.75
C ARG A 80 1.75 22.75 4.38
N LEU A 81 2.12 22.01 5.44
CA LEU A 81 3.45 22.11 6.05
C LEU A 81 4.58 21.75 5.08
N ALA A 82 4.33 20.78 4.20
CA ALA A 82 5.29 20.43 3.14
C ALA A 82 5.46 21.58 2.12
N ALA A 83 4.40 22.28 1.76
CA ALA A 83 4.48 23.48 0.91
C ALA A 83 5.28 24.60 1.59
N GLU A 84 5.02 24.87 2.87
CA GLU A 84 5.74 25.86 3.67
C GLU A 84 7.25 25.50 3.80
N ALA A 85 7.57 24.21 3.88
CA ALA A 85 8.95 23.71 3.93
C ALA A 85 9.66 23.71 2.56
N GLY A 86 8.95 24.01 1.47
CA GLY A 86 9.50 24.08 0.11
C GLY A 86 9.62 22.72 -0.57
N VAL A 87 8.83 21.69 -0.16
CA VAL A 87 8.74 20.40 -0.85
C VAL A 87 8.23 20.65 -2.27
N GLN A 88 8.90 20.09 -3.25
CA GLN A 88 8.62 20.32 -4.67
C GLN A 88 7.75 19.25 -5.31
N ARG A 89 7.52 18.11 -4.63
CA ARG A 89 6.77 16.96 -5.17
C ARG A 89 6.25 16.08 -4.04
N ILE A 90 4.99 15.65 -4.18
CA ILE A 90 4.36 14.66 -3.29
C ILE A 90 3.90 13.47 -4.11
N VAL A 91 4.15 12.25 -3.61
CA VAL A 91 3.59 11.00 -4.11
C VAL A 91 2.79 10.37 -2.97
N LEU A 92 1.50 10.19 -3.17
CA LEU A 92 0.57 9.61 -2.20
C LEU A 92 0.19 8.19 -2.62
N LEU A 93 0.38 7.22 -1.75
CA LEU A 93 -0.22 5.89 -1.90
C LEU A 93 -1.66 5.95 -1.44
N SER A 94 -2.57 5.51 -2.29
CA SER A 94 -4.01 5.42 -2.06
C SER A 94 -4.55 4.05 -2.44
N GLY A 95 -5.78 3.74 -2.07
CA GLY A 95 -6.46 2.51 -2.42
C GLY A 95 -7.33 2.65 -3.67
N ARG A 96 -7.31 1.64 -4.51
CA ARG A 96 -8.15 1.59 -5.70
C ARG A 96 -9.59 1.24 -5.31
N GLY A 97 -10.54 2.07 -5.73
CA GLY A 97 -11.98 1.89 -5.43
C GLY A 97 -12.35 2.25 -3.99
N GLU A 98 -11.47 2.89 -3.24
CA GLU A 98 -11.72 3.35 -1.88
C GLU A 98 -12.25 4.79 -1.89
N ASP A 99 -13.55 4.94 -2.03
CA ASP A 99 -14.21 6.26 -2.09
C ASP A 99 -13.86 7.13 -0.87
N ALA A 100 -13.67 6.52 0.31
CA ALA A 100 -13.28 7.23 1.52
C ALA A 100 -11.85 7.81 1.46
N ALA A 101 -10.95 7.22 0.67
CA ALA A 101 -9.59 7.71 0.49
C ALA A 101 -9.52 8.93 -0.46
N GLU A 102 -10.53 9.14 -1.30
CA GLU A 102 -10.54 10.25 -2.27
C GLU A 102 -10.53 11.63 -1.60
N ALA A 103 -11.14 11.77 -0.43
CA ALA A 103 -11.09 13.00 0.35
C ALA A 103 -9.65 13.40 0.73
N SER A 104 -8.83 12.42 1.09
CA SER A 104 -7.40 12.62 1.39
C SER A 104 -6.59 12.98 0.15
N GLU A 105 -6.92 12.39 -1.01
CA GLU A 105 -6.29 12.76 -2.28
C GLU A 105 -6.57 14.23 -2.63
N GLU A 106 -7.82 14.69 -2.51
CA GLU A 106 -8.18 16.08 -2.76
C GLU A 106 -7.52 17.03 -1.74
N ALA A 107 -7.50 16.66 -0.46
CA ALA A 107 -6.83 17.42 0.59
C ALA A 107 -5.33 17.64 0.31
N MET A 108 -4.64 16.64 -0.25
CA MET A 108 -3.25 16.79 -0.68
C MET A 108 -3.11 17.80 -1.84
N LYS A 109 -4.01 17.75 -2.81
CA LYS A 109 -3.99 18.62 -4.01
C LYS A 109 -4.15 20.09 -3.67
N GLU A 110 -4.90 20.42 -2.61
CA GLU A 110 -5.13 21.79 -2.12
C GLU A 110 -3.82 22.53 -1.78
N ALA A 111 -2.76 21.82 -1.43
CA ALA A 111 -1.46 22.44 -1.09
C ALA A 111 -0.72 23.07 -2.28
N GLY A 112 -1.17 22.83 -3.52
CA GLY A 112 -0.57 23.39 -4.72
C GLY A 112 0.82 22.87 -5.08
N ILE A 113 1.32 21.83 -4.40
CA ILE A 113 2.56 21.14 -4.75
C ILE A 113 2.29 20.19 -5.92
N PRO A 114 3.21 20.03 -6.89
CA PRO A 114 3.15 18.96 -7.88
C PRO A 114 2.96 17.60 -7.20
N TRP A 115 1.87 16.91 -7.54
CA TRP A 115 1.45 15.69 -6.87
C TRP A 115 1.29 14.51 -7.84
N THR A 116 1.43 13.30 -7.31
CA THR A 116 1.05 12.04 -7.98
C THR A 116 0.32 11.15 -6.98
N VAL A 117 -0.79 10.56 -7.40
CA VAL A 117 -1.54 9.58 -6.62
C VAL A 117 -1.32 8.19 -7.21
N LEU A 118 -1.02 7.21 -6.35
CA LEU A 118 -0.85 5.81 -6.71
C LEU A 118 -1.99 5.01 -6.04
N ARG A 119 -3.04 4.70 -6.79
CA ARG A 119 -4.16 3.86 -6.34
C ARG A 119 -3.81 2.40 -6.55
N GLY A 120 -3.34 1.73 -5.49
CA GLY A 120 -2.99 0.31 -5.54
C GLY A 120 -4.20 -0.60 -5.39
N SER A 121 -4.25 -1.70 -6.14
CA SER A 121 -5.13 -2.84 -5.86
C SER A 121 -4.59 -3.62 -4.65
N TRP A 122 -5.30 -4.68 -4.22
CA TRP A 122 -4.86 -5.56 -3.13
C TRP A 122 -3.45 -6.09 -3.38
N PHE A 123 -2.57 -6.03 -2.34
CA PHE A 123 -1.15 -6.36 -2.48
C PHE A 123 -0.89 -7.87 -2.44
N PHE A 124 -0.02 -8.37 -3.32
CA PHE A 124 0.54 -9.72 -3.24
C PHE A 124 1.14 -10.00 -1.86
N GLN A 125 1.85 -9.02 -1.29
CA GLN A 125 2.55 -9.12 -0.01
C GLN A 125 1.61 -9.33 1.19
N ASN A 126 0.30 -9.17 1.04
CA ASN A 126 -0.65 -9.56 2.07
C ASN A 126 -0.64 -11.07 2.35
N PHE A 127 -0.27 -11.89 1.34
CA PHE A 127 -0.17 -13.34 1.48
C PHE A 127 1.13 -13.79 2.18
N SER A 128 2.16 -12.94 2.22
CA SER A 128 3.47 -13.26 2.84
C SER A 128 3.81 -12.43 4.06
N GLU A 129 3.02 -11.39 4.38
CA GLU A 129 3.27 -10.48 5.49
C GLU A 129 1.96 -10.10 6.22
N GLY A 130 1.99 -10.12 7.55
CA GLY A 130 0.86 -9.72 8.40
C GLY A 130 -0.21 -10.80 8.55
N LEU A 131 -1.45 -10.39 8.77
CA LEU A 131 -2.55 -11.26 9.22
C LEU A 131 -2.81 -12.47 8.30
N PHE A 132 -2.75 -12.29 6.97
CA PHE A 132 -2.97 -13.41 6.05
C PHE A 132 -1.82 -14.42 6.13
N ALA A 133 -0.58 -13.94 6.24
CA ALA A 133 0.59 -14.79 6.34
C ALA A 133 0.52 -15.72 7.55
N GLU A 134 0.12 -15.20 8.71
CA GLU A 134 -0.03 -15.98 9.95
C GLU A 134 -1.06 -17.09 9.78
N GLN A 135 -2.23 -16.79 9.20
CA GLN A 135 -3.28 -17.77 8.93
C GLN A 135 -2.82 -18.81 7.90
N ILE A 136 -2.16 -18.39 6.82
CA ILE A 136 -1.61 -19.28 5.78
C ILE A 136 -0.60 -20.26 6.38
N LEU A 137 0.28 -19.79 7.24
CA LEU A 137 1.25 -20.64 7.96
C LEU A 137 0.57 -21.60 8.95
N ALA A 138 -0.57 -21.21 9.51
CA ALA A 138 -1.41 -22.10 10.31
C ALA A 138 -2.17 -23.15 9.47
N GLY A 139 -2.20 -23.01 8.14
CA GLY A 139 -2.80 -23.96 7.21
C GLY A 139 -4.21 -23.64 6.78
N GLU A 140 -4.76 -22.48 7.18
CA GLU A 140 -6.11 -22.05 6.81
C GLU A 140 -6.17 -20.54 6.69
N LEU A 141 -6.76 -20.01 5.62
CA LEU A 141 -7.11 -18.60 5.48
C LEU A 141 -8.62 -18.42 5.53
N VAL A 142 -9.10 -17.71 6.55
CA VAL A 142 -10.50 -17.34 6.74
C VAL A 142 -10.70 -15.89 6.34
N LEU A 143 -11.53 -15.64 5.31
CA LEU A 143 -11.82 -14.29 4.84
C LEU A 143 -13.30 -14.15 4.45
N PRO A 144 -13.84 -12.91 4.48
CA PRO A 144 -15.12 -12.63 3.87
C PRO A 144 -15.06 -13.00 2.39
N SER A 145 -15.71 -14.11 2.05
CA SER A 145 -15.65 -14.66 0.70
C SER A 145 -16.51 -13.86 -0.22
N SER A 146 -15.92 -13.48 -1.31
CA SER A 146 -16.68 -13.15 -2.50
C SER A 146 -16.15 -13.96 -3.68
N THR A 147 -16.95 -14.06 -4.72
CA THR A 147 -16.53 -14.51 -6.04
C THR A 147 -15.94 -13.37 -6.84
N VAL A 148 -15.83 -12.18 -6.23
CA VAL A 148 -15.26 -10.98 -6.83
C VAL A 148 -13.79 -11.22 -7.12
N ARG A 149 -13.39 -10.75 -8.28
CA ARG A 149 -12.02 -10.85 -8.76
C ARG A 149 -11.30 -9.53 -8.55
N GLU A 150 -10.10 -9.61 -8.05
CA GLU A 150 -9.21 -8.47 -7.87
C GLU A 150 -7.97 -8.60 -8.75
N PRO A 151 -7.51 -7.49 -9.33
CA PRO A 151 -6.25 -7.45 -10.04
C PRO A 151 -5.10 -7.21 -9.06
N PHE A 152 -4.87 -8.16 -8.14
CA PHE A 152 -3.81 -8.03 -7.13
C PHE A 152 -2.52 -7.50 -7.72
N VAL A 153 -1.79 -6.66 -6.99
CA VAL A 153 -0.58 -5.97 -7.45
C VAL A 153 0.63 -6.29 -6.56
N ASP A 154 1.80 -6.40 -7.18
CA ASP A 154 3.07 -6.52 -6.46
C ASP A 154 3.51 -5.16 -5.92
N THR A 155 3.81 -5.08 -4.62
CA THR A 155 4.35 -3.83 -4.02
C THR A 155 5.69 -3.41 -4.61
N ARG A 156 6.42 -4.33 -5.25
CA ARG A 156 7.63 -4.01 -6.02
C ARG A 156 7.33 -3.17 -7.26
N ASP A 157 6.18 -3.38 -7.91
CA ASP A 157 5.72 -2.54 -9.02
C ASP A 157 5.25 -1.18 -8.54
N ILE A 158 4.52 -1.13 -7.41
CA ILE A 158 4.15 0.14 -6.76
C ILE A 158 5.43 0.93 -6.44
N ALA A 159 6.45 0.27 -5.91
CA ALA A 159 7.71 0.91 -5.58
C ALA A 159 8.44 1.45 -6.82
N ASP A 160 8.48 0.69 -7.91
CA ASP A 160 9.10 1.12 -9.17
C ASP A 160 8.38 2.37 -9.71
N VAL A 161 7.03 2.39 -9.72
CA VAL A 161 6.24 3.56 -10.14
C VAL A 161 6.43 4.74 -9.18
N ALA A 162 6.46 4.51 -7.87
CA ALA A 162 6.71 5.56 -6.88
C ALA A 162 8.08 6.21 -7.06
N VAL A 163 9.11 5.41 -7.33
CA VAL A 163 10.47 5.91 -7.60
C VAL A 163 10.48 6.77 -8.85
N ALA A 164 9.85 6.33 -9.95
CA ALA A 164 9.72 7.12 -11.17
C ALA A 164 9.01 8.45 -10.87
N ALA A 165 7.86 8.41 -10.18
CA ALA A 165 7.08 9.58 -9.82
C ALA A 165 7.84 10.56 -8.90
N LEU A 166 8.71 10.07 -8.00
CA LEU A 166 9.53 10.89 -7.11
C LEU A 166 10.73 11.52 -7.81
N THR A 167 11.27 10.89 -8.86
CA THR A 167 12.59 11.27 -9.40
C THR A 167 12.56 11.78 -10.83
N GLU A 168 11.56 11.40 -11.61
CA GLU A 168 11.45 11.71 -13.05
C GLU A 168 10.38 12.79 -13.31
N GLU A 169 10.39 13.36 -14.49
CA GLU A 169 9.40 14.35 -14.92
C GLU A 169 8.21 13.66 -15.62
N GLY A 170 7.07 14.38 -15.74
CA GLY A 170 5.88 13.88 -16.45
C GLY A 170 4.83 13.23 -15.57
N HIS A 171 5.07 13.10 -14.27
CA HIS A 171 4.15 12.45 -13.32
C HIS A 171 3.28 13.43 -12.51
N ALA A 172 3.59 14.73 -12.56
CA ALA A 172 2.82 15.74 -11.86
C ALA A 172 1.36 15.80 -12.36
N GLY A 173 0.41 15.86 -11.43
CA GLY A 173 -1.03 15.90 -11.72
C GLY A 173 -1.59 14.56 -12.22
N ARG A 174 -0.89 13.45 -12.00
CA ARG A 174 -1.31 12.11 -12.42
C ARG A 174 -1.85 11.29 -11.27
N THR A 175 -2.94 10.58 -11.54
CA THR A 175 -3.41 9.45 -10.74
C THR A 175 -3.18 8.18 -11.54
N TYR A 176 -2.46 7.23 -10.99
CA TYR A 176 -2.18 5.92 -11.58
C TYR A 176 -2.93 4.83 -10.84
N GLU A 177 -3.70 4.03 -11.55
CA GLU A 177 -4.36 2.84 -11.02
C GLU A 177 -3.47 1.61 -11.24
N LEU A 178 -2.84 1.14 -10.16
CA LEU A 178 -1.83 0.10 -10.21
C LEU A 178 -2.44 -1.28 -10.01
N THR A 179 -2.46 -2.08 -11.05
CA THR A 179 -3.00 -3.43 -11.08
C THR A 179 -1.96 -4.45 -11.51
N GLY A 180 -2.11 -5.69 -11.06
CA GLY A 180 -1.38 -6.81 -11.65
C GLY A 180 -1.93 -7.19 -13.03
N PRO A 181 -1.35 -8.25 -13.65
CA PRO A 181 -1.64 -8.59 -15.03
C PRO A 181 -2.94 -9.39 -15.23
N ARG A 182 -3.57 -9.88 -14.15
CA ARG A 182 -4.76 -10.72 -14.23
C ARG A 182 -5.70 -10.56 -13.04
N LEU A 183 -6.96 -10.87 -13.28
CA LEU A 183 -8.00 -10.89 -12.25
C LEU A 183 -8.03 -12.26 -11.57
N MET A 184 -8.03 -12.27 -10.24
CA MET A 184 -8.09 -13.48 -9.42
C MET A 184 -9.03 -13.27 -8.24
N THR A 185 -9.72 -14.32 -7.85
CA THR A 185 -10.39 -14.38 -6.54
C THR A 185 -9.36 -14.63 -5.44
N PHE A 186 -9.68 -14.30 -4.19
CA PHE A 186 -8.84 -14.67 -3.05
C PHE A 186 -8.60 -16.18 -2.95
N ARG A 187 -9.61 -16.99 -3.28
CA ARG A 187 -9.50 -18.46 -3.32
C ARG A 187 -8.46 -18.92 -4.34
N GLU A 188 -8.48 -18.37 -5.55
CA GLU A 188 -7.50 -18.68 -6.59
C GLU A 188 -6.10 -18.27 -6.18
N ALA A 189 -5.95 -17.08 -5.58
CA ALA A 189 -4.66 -16.60 -5.07
C ALA A 189 -4.09 -17.50 -3.97
N VAL A 190 -4.91 -17.90 -2.98
CA VAL A 190 -4.50 -18.85 -1.94
C VAL A 190 -4.09 -20.21 -2.52
N ALA A 191 -4.86 -20.73 -3.48
CA ALA A 191 -4.55 -22.02 -4.11
C ALA A 191 -3.20 -21.96 -4.86
N GLU A 192 -2.94 -20.89 -5.60
CA GLU A 192 -1.68 -20.71 -6.33
C GLU A 192 -0.49 -20.50 -5.40
N PHE A 193 -0.66 -19.69 -4.34
CA PHE A 193 0.38 -19.47 -3.33
C PHE A 193 0.73 -20.75 -2.56
N SER A 194 -0.28 -21.51 -2.18
CA SER A 194 -0.20 -22.83 -1.54
C SER A 194 0.54 -23.84 -2.42
N ALA A 195 0.19 -23.90 -3.71
CA ALA A 195 0.82 -24.81 -4.66
C ALA A 195 2.33 -24.50 -4.83
N ALA A 196 2.71 -23.22 -4.90
CA ALA A 196 4.11 -22.81 -4.97
C ALA A 196 4.91 -23.20 -3.73
N GLY A 197 4.28 -23.18 -2.55
CA GLY A 197 4.88 -23.60 -1.28
C GLY A 197 4.91 -25.09 -1.03
N GLY A 198 4.21 -25.89 -1.85
CA GLY A 198 4.08 -27.32 -1.66
C GLY A 198 3.32 -27.71 -0.38
N ARG A 199 2.53 -26.80 0.18
CA ARG A 199 1.79 -26.99 1.44
C ARG A 199 0.32 -26.63 1.23
N ALA A 200 -0.61 -27.52 1.57
CA ALA A 200 -2.05 -27.26 1.46
C ALA A 200 -2.47 -26.19 2.47
N VAL A 201 -3.21 -25.18 1.98
CA VAL A 201 -3.88 -24.16 2.79
C VAL A 201 -5.36 -24.20 2.47
N ALA A 202 -6.17 -24.40 3.49
CA ALA A 202 -7.62 -24.32 3.34
C ALA A 202 -8.06 -22.86 3.14
N TYR A 203 -9.09 -22.63 2.32
CA TYR A 203 -9.73 -21.34 2.20
C TYR A 203 -11.18 -21.45 2.69
N THR A 204 -11.47 -20.82 3.84
CA THR A 204 -12.77 -20.87 4.49
C THR A 204 -13.51 -19.55 4.31
N PRO A 205 -14.55 -19.51 3.46
CA PRO A 205 -15.36 -18.32 3.29
C PRO A 205 -16.29 -18.09 4.48
N VAL A 206 -16.40 -16.84 4.92
CA VAL A 206 -17.32 -16.39 5.97
C VAL A 206 -18.07 -15.13 5.55
N THR A 207 -19.06 -14.68 6.33
CA THR A 207 -19.65 -13.36 6.13
C THR A 207 -18.76 -12.28 6.73
N VAL A 208 -18.97 -11.01 6.34
CA VAL A 208 -18.24 -9.88 6.91
C VAL A 208 -18.47 -9.77 8.43
N GLU A 209 -19.71 -10.01 8.87
CA GLU A 209 -20.10 -9.99 10.28
C GLU A 209 -19.42 -11.11 11.09
N ALA A 210 -19.37 -12.34 10.52
CA ALA A 210 -18.67 -13.45 11.16
C ALA A 210 -17.18 -13.18 11.26
N TYR A 211 -16.58 -12.58 10.22
CA TYR A 211 -15.16 -12.22 10.22
C TYR A 211 -14.86 -11.15 11.29
N ALA A 212 -15.70 -10.11 11.40
CA ALA A 212 -15.58 -9.13 12.46
C ALA A 212 -15.64 -9.75 13.87
N GLY A 213 -16.49 -10.76 14.06
CA GLY A 213 -16.55 -11.57 15.29
C GLY A 213 -15.23 -12.28 15.59
N ILE A 214 -14.68 -12.98 14.62
CA ILE A 214 -13.38 -13.67 14.72
C ILE A 214 -12.25 -12.70 15.10
N LEU A 215 -12.21 -11.52 14.47
CA LEU A 215 -11.19 -10.52 14.77
C LEU A 215 -11.32 -9.95 16.20
N ARG A 216 -12.56 -9.76 16.71
CA ARG A 216 -12.79 -9.33 18.10
C ARG A 216 -12.34 -10.39 19.11
N GLU A 217 -12.65 -11.66 18.84
CA GLU A 217 -12.20 -12.77 19.70
C GLU A 217 -10.67 -12.90 19.71
N ALA A 218 -10.01 -12.54 18.59
CA ALA A 218 -8.56 -12.46 18.51
C ALA A 218 -7.95 -11.20 19.15
N GLY A 219 -8.77 -10.30 19.72
CA GLY A 219 -8.30 -9.07 20.37
C GLY A 219 -7.82 -7.99 19.42
N ILE A 220 -8.22 -8.03 18.17
CA ILE A 220 -7.87 -7.00 17.18
C ILE A 220 -8.59 -5.68 17.52
N PRO A 221 -7.91 -4.52 17.46
CA PRO A 221 -8.52 -3.22 17.75
C PRO A 221 -9.70 -2.89 16.82
N GLU A 222 -10.72 -2.21 17.37
CA GLU A 222 -11.97 -1.92 16.63
C GLU A 222 -11.76 -1.02 15.40
N ASP A 223 -10.77 -0.14 15.38
CA ASP A 223 -10.41 0.67 14.22
C ASP A 223 -9.87 -0.20 13.06
N VAL A 224 -9.11 -1.23 13.38
CA VAL A 224 -8.64 -2.23 12.39
C VAL A 224 -9.80 -3.09 11.90
N ILE A 225 -10.70 -3.52 12.81
CA ILE A 225 -11.89 -4.30 12.44
C ILE A 225 -12.79 -3.47 11.51
N TRP A 226 -13.01 -2.20 11.83
CA TRP A 226 -13.77 -1.30 10.98
C TRP A 226 -13.16 -1.21 9.57
N LEU A 227 -11.85 -0.98 9.49
CA LEU A 227 -11.14 -0.89 8.21
C LEU A 227 -11.29 -2.18 7.39
N VAL A 228 -11.04 -3.32 8.00
CA VAL A 228 -11.12 -4.61 7.31
C VAL A 228 -12.55 -4.91 6.85
N THR A 229 -13.56 -4.62 7.66
CA THR A 229 -14.96 -4.79 7.27
C THR A 229 -15.40 -3.82 6.17
N TYR A 230 -14.87 -2.60 6.16
CA TYR A 230 -15.07 -1.65 5.07
C TYR A 230 -14.46 -2.17 3.76
N LEU A 231 -13.21 -2.63 3.79
CA LEU A 231 -12.51 -3.13 2.61
C LEU A 231 -13.22 -4.36 1.99
N PHE A 232 -13.62 -5.32 2.81
CA PHE A 232 -14.30 -6.54 2.32
C PHE A 232 -15.80 -6.33 2.03
N GLY A 233 -16.48 -5.44 2.73
CA GLY A 233 -17.92 -5.23 2.62
C GLY A 233 -18.32 -4.16 1.61
N SER A 234 -17.46 -3.14 1.41
CA SER A 234 -17.80 -1.99 0.57
C SER A 234 -16.89 -1.84 -0.64
N VAL A 235 -15.60 -2.13 -0.52
CA VAL A 235 -14.64 -1.95 -1.63
C VAL A 235 -14.59 -3.20 -2.51
N LEU A 236 -14.66 -4.39 -1.91
CA LEU A 236 -14.65 -5.68 -2.62
C LEU A 236 -16.06 -6.04 -3.14
N ASP A 237 -16.63 -5.18 -3.97
CA ASP A 237 -18.00 -5.31 -4.53
C ASP A 237 -18.03 -5.60 -6.04
N GLY A 238 -16.84 -5.75 -6.67
CA GLY A 238 -16.69 -5.95 -8.11
C GLY A 238 -16.34 -4.68 -8.88
N ARG A 239 -16.37 -3.50 -8.26
CA ARG A 239 -16.02 -2.23 -8.93
C ARG A 239 -14.60 -2.24 -9.50
N ASN A 240 -13.71 -3.02 -8.94
CA ASN A 240 -12.31 -3.15 -9.30
C ASN A 240 -12.02 -4.27 -10.31
N GLU A 241 -13.02 -4.99 -10.82
CA GLU A 241 -12.83 -6.08 -11.78
C GLU A 241 -12.41 -5.60 -13.18
N SER A 242 -11.32 -4.85 -13.24
CA SER A 242 -10.74 -4.37 -14.50
C SER A 242 -9.23 -4.20 -14.38
N LEU A 243 -8.50 -4.54 -15.43
CA LEU A 243 -7.06 -4.32 -15.54
C LEU A 243 -6.77 -2.90 -16.01
N ARG A 244 -5.62 -2.36 -15.57
CA ARG A 244 -5.09 -1.07 -16.00
C ARG A 244 -3.70 -1.25 -16.58
N THR A 245 -3.30 -0.33 -17.43
CA THR A 245 -2.00 -0.35 -18.13
C THR A 245 -1.00 0.65 -17.55
N ASP A 246 -1.33 1.31 -16.44
CA ASP A 246 -0.51 2.39 -15.90
C ASP A 246 0.91 1.94 -15.51
N ILE A 247 1.06 0.73 -14.96
CA ILE A 247 2.39 0.16 -14.67
C ILE A 247 3.20 0.03 -15.95
N GLU A 248 2.61 -0.51 -17.01
CA GLU A 248 3.29 -0.67 -18.30
C GLU A 248 3.63 0.68 -18.94
N GLN A 249 2.72 1.65 -18.87
CA GLN A 249 2.94 3.00 -19.39
C GLN A 249 4.09 3.72 -18.67
N VAL A 250 4.19 3.58 -17.35
CA VAL A 250 5.24 4.22 -16.55
C VAL A 250 6.57 3.50 -16.66
N LEU A 251 6.55 2.16 -16.60
CA LEU A 251 7.78 1.36 -16.45
C LEU A 251 8.29 0.75 -17.78
N GLY A 252 7.50 0.81 -18.86
CA GLY A 252 7.86 0.20 -20.14
C GLY A 252 7.92 -1.33 -20.11
N ARG A 253 7.34 -1.97 -19.11
CA ARG A 253 7.25 -3.41 -18.93
C ARG A 253 5.91 -3.81 -18.32
N PRO A 254 5.44 -5.05 -18.55
CA PRO A 254 4.22 -5.53 -17.87
C PRO A 254 4.40 -5.59 -16.34
N PRO A 255 3.30 -5.55 -15.58
CA PRO A 255 3.32 -5.80 -14.14
C PRO A 255 3.76 -7.24 -13.85
N ARG A 256 4.32 -7.45 -12.64
CA ARG A 256 4.72 -8.78 -12.14
C ARG A 256 3.52 -9.68 -11.96
N ASP A 257 3.69 -10.98 -12.20
CA ASP A 257 2.64 -11.96 -12.00
C ASP A 257 2.66 -12.55 -10.59
N PHE A 258 1.48 -12.91 -10.08
CA PHE A 258 1.32 -13.52 -8.77
C PHE A 258 2.05 -14.86 -8.64
N ALA A 259 2.13 -15.65 -9.73
CA ALA A 259 2.86 -16.92 -9.74
C ALA A 259 4.36 -16.73 -9.50
N ASP A 260 4.94 -15.66 -10.05
CA ASP A 260 6.35 -15.34 -9.83
C ASP A 260 6.59 -14.95 -8.37
N PHE A 261 5.73 -14.08 -7.84
CA PHE A 261 5.76 -13.71 -6.42
C PHE A 261 5.63 -14.93 -5.51
N ALA A 262 4.69 -15.83 -5.77
CA ALA A 262 4.48 -17.03 -4.96
C ALA A 262 5.74 -17.93 -4.95
N ARG A 263 6.39 -18.11 -6.11
CA ARG A 263 7.66 -18.84 -6.22
C ARG A 263 8.81 -18.15 -5.48
N ASP A 264 8.93 -16.83 -5.63
CA ASP A 264 9.94 -16.04 -4.93
C ASP A 264 9.81 -16.23 -3.41
N VAL A 265 8.59 -16.10 -2.86
CA VAL A 265 8.32 -16.29 -1.44
C VAL A 265 8.63 -17.72 -0.99
N ALA A 266 8.27 -18.73 -1.78
CA ALA A 266 8.59 -20.11 -1.46
C ALA A 266 10.11 -20.34 -1.36
N ALA A 267 10.91 -19.68 -2.19
CA ALA A 267 12.37 -19.77 -2.16
C ALA A 267 12.99 -19.13 -0.92
N THR A 268 12.32 -18.18 -0.24
CA THR A 268 12.85 -17.54 0.99
C THR A 268 12.83 -18.45 2.21
N GLY A 269 12.12 -19.57 2.17
CA GLY A 269 11.90 -20.44 3.33
C GLY A 269 10.67 -20.06 4.16
N PHE A 270 9.81 -19.16 3.69
CA PHE A 270 8.56 -18.75 4.33
C PHE A 270 7.74 -19.94 4.88
N TRP A 271 7.66 -21.03 4.13
CA TRP A 271 6.87 -22.21 4.48
C TRP A 271 7.50 -23.12 5.54
N ARG A 272 8.71 -22.79 6.04
CA ARG A 272 9.47 -23.59 7.04
C ARG A 272 9.35 -22.99 8.44
N SER A 273 8.77 -21.82 8.56
CA SER A 273 8.56 -21.10 9.83
C SER A 273 7.35 -21.64 10.59
#